data_3aff6711f369b7be8ee84024db4f35c3
#
_entry.id   3aff6711f369b7be8ee84024db4f35c3
#
_cell.length_a   1.000
_cell.length_b   1.000
_cell.length_c   1.000
_cell.angle_alpha   90.00
_cell.angle_beta   90.00
_cell.angle_gamma   90.00
#
_symmetry.space_group_name_H-M   'P 1'
#
loop_
_entity.id
_entity.type
_entity.pdbx_description
1 polymer ?
#
loop_
_entity_poly.entity_id
_entity_poly.type
_entity_poly.pdbx_seq_one_letter_code
_entity_poly.pdbx_strand_id
1 'polypeptide(L)'
;MDVFVEAGGQAGFPLTNDFNGKNQEGFSRYEHTMADTKRGPRRWSSARAYLHPALKRKNLATETNVQVNKILFEGKKAVGVEYSKKGKIFSVKANSEVILSAGAINSPQILMNSGIGDSSELNKHGIDVLHELKGVGKNLQDHYAVVNSFNCTQPITLHRSASFLKTQMSGLRYLLFGTGDAAFPPTSAGAFFKSSPEKDIPDTQIHYASFHSNDLHGREGIDSNHGFSGVICILRPQ
;
A
#
# COMPACT_ATOMS: atom_id res chain seq x y z
N MET A 1 -19.88 -3.79 -8.67
CA MET A 1 -18.82 -2.89 -9.18
C MET A 1 -19.35 -1.99 -10.29
N ASP A 2 -19.92 -2.56 -11.31
CA ASP A 2 -20.44 -1.81 -12.46
C ASP A 2 -21.51 -0.81 -12.08
N VAL A 3 -22.41 -1.23 -11.20
CA VAL A 3 -23.45 -0.35 -10.62
C VAL A 3 -22.86 0.90 -9.92
N PHE A 4 -21.71 0.75 -9.24
CA PHE A 4 -21.05 1.91 -8.61
C PHE A 4 -20.47 2.86 -9.65
N VAL A 5 -19.82 2.34 -10.68
CA VAL A 5 -19.25 3.15 -11.78
C VAL A 5 -20.38 3.85 -12.56
N GLU A 6 -21.44 3.11 -12.87
CA GLU A 6 -22.62 3.63 -13.55
C GLU A 6 -23.32 4.73 -12.72
N ALA A 7 -23.48 4.52 -11.41
CA ALA A 7 -24.05 5.51 -10.51
C ALA A 7 -23.24 6.82 -10.48
N GLY A 8 -21.90 6.72 -10.56
CA GLY A 8 -21.04 7.89 -10.71
C GLY A 8 -21.34 8.69 -11.96
N GLY A 9 -21.50 8.01 -13.11
CA GLY A 9 -21.92 8.64 -14.36
C GLY A 9 -23.30 9.26 -14.30
N GLN A 10 -24.27 8.57 -13.69
CA GLN A 10 -25.64 9.09 -13.49
C GLN A 10 -25.65 10.33 -12.58
N ALA A 11 -24.73 10.42 -11.62
CA ALA A 11 -24.55 11.58 -10.75
C ALA A 11 -23.80 12.74 -11.44
N GLY A 12 -23.43 12.61 -12.71
CA GLY A 12 -22.77 13.65 -13.49
C GLY A 12 -21.25 13.69 -13.37
N PHE A 13 -20.64 12.70 -12.70
CA PHE A 13 -19.19 12.61 -12.65
C PHE A 13 -18.61 11.98 -13.92
N PRO A 14 -17.38 12.35 -14.32
CA PRO A 14 -16.71 11.70 -15.44
C PRO A 14 -16.46 10.22 -15.17
N LEU A 15 -16.44 9.44 -16.24
CA LEU A 15 -15.97 8.05 -16.21
C LEU A 15 -14.58 8.00 -16.84
N THR A 16 -13.72 7.15 -16.32
CA THR A 16 -12.40 6.89 -16.88
C THR A 16 -12.18 5.40 -17.09
N ASN A 17 -11.37 5.04 -18.06
CA ASN A 17 -10.98 3.66 -18.30
C ASN A 17 -9.62 3.31 -17.67
N ASP A 18 -8.89 4.32 -17.22
CA ASP A 18 -7.51 4.14 -16.71
C ASP A 18 -7.16 5.24 -15.71
N PHE A 19 -7.08 4.86 -14.44
CA PHE A 19 -6.63 5.76 -13.37
C PHE A 19 -5.14 6.11 -13.44
N ASN A 20 -4.36 5.33 -14.19
CA ASN A 20 -2.93 5.53 -14.38
C ASN A 20 -2.60 6.25 -15.69
N GLY A 21 -3.63 6.63 -16.46
CA GLY A 21 -3.50 7.36 -17.71
C GLY A 21 -3.28 8.85 -17.52
N LYS A 22 -3.42 9.59 -18.63
CA LYS A 22 -3.25 11.05 -18.64
C LYS A 22 -4.24 11.77 -17.73
N ASN A 23 -5.49 11.29 -17.65
CA ASN A 23 -6.56 11.84 -16.83
C ASN A 23 -6.95 10.81 -15.77
N GLN A 24 -6.61 11.08 -14.53
CA GLN A 24 -6.98 10.23 -13.39
C GLN A 24 -8.43 10.43 -12.96
N GLU A 25 -9.01 11.63 -13.21
CA GLU A 25 -10.31 12.02 -12.71
C GLU A 25 -11.43 11.16 -13.30
N GLY A 26 -12.32 10.67 -12.44
CA GLY A 26 -13.50 9.93 -12.83
C GLY A 26 -13.75 8.67 -11.99
N PHE A 27 -14.82 7.97 -12.34
CA PHE A 27 -15.19 6.67 -11.77
C PHE A 27 -14.71 5.55 -12.68
N SER A 28 -14.13 4.49 -12.08
CA SER A 28 -13.65 3.32 -12.83
C SER A 28 -13.50 2.09 -11.93
N ARG A 29 -13.22 0.97 -12.57
CA ARG A 29 -12.69 -0.21 -11.89
C ARG A 29 -11.21 -0.03 -11.62
N TYR A 30 -10.74 -0.58 -10.50
CA TYR A 30 -9.31 -0.62 -10.19
C TYR A 30 -8.60 -1.72 -10.97
N GLU A 31 -7.42 -1.40 -11.43
CA GLU A 31 -6.42 -2.40 -11.77
C GLU A 31 -5.77 -2.93 -10.50
N HIS A 32 -5.52 -4.22 -10.47
CA HIS A 32 -4.93 -4.88 -9.31
C HIS A 32 -3.59 -5.50 -9.63
N THR A 33 -2.66 -5.42 -8.69
CA THR A 33 -1.38 -6.13 -8.77
C THR A 33 -1.61 -7.62 -8.57
N MET A 34 -2.13 -8.27 -9.61
CA MET A 34 -2.46 -9.68 -9.68
C MET A 34 -1.94 -10.27 -10.97
N ALA A 35 -1.74 -11.57 -11.00
CA ALA A 35 -1.45 -12.32 -12.21
C ALA A 35 -2.37 -13.52 -12.33
N ASP A 36 -2.82 -13.79 -13.54
CA ASP A 36 -3.52 -15.01 -13.86
C ASP A 36 -2.54 -16.18 -13.86
N THR A 37 -2.89 -17.18 -13.10
CA THR A 37 -2.11 -18.41 -13.02
C THR A 37 -2.97 -19.61 -13.41
N LYS A 38 -2.35 -20.76 -13.66
CA LYS A 38 -3.08 -22.01 -13.92
C LYS A 38 -4.06 -22.41 -12.81
N ARG A 39 -3.91 -21.80 -11.62
CA ARG A 39 -4.76 -22.04 -10.44
C ARG A 39 -5.62 -20.81 -10.08
N GLY A 40 -5.95 -19.97 -11.07
CA GLY A 40 -6.69 -18.73 -10.91
C GLY A 40 -5.84 -17.53 -10.55
N PRO A 41 -6.49 -16.34 -10.37
CA PRO A 41 -5.82 -15.10 -10.11
C PRO A 41 -5.11 -15.12 -8.75
N ARG A 42 -3.88 -14.59 -8.68
CA ARG A 42 -3.04 -14.54 -7.49
C ARG A 42 -2.46 -13.15 -7.30
N ARG A 43 -2.40 -12.70 -6.04
CA ARG A 43 -1.66 -11.49 -5.71
C ARG A 43 -0.21 -11.61 -6.18
N TRP A 44 0.24 -10.59 -6.93
CA TRP A 44 1.57 -10.57 -7.55
C TRP A 44 2.42 -9.48 -6.92
N SER A 45 3.02 -9.78 -5.76
CA SER A 45 3.89 -8.84 -5.06
C SER A 45 5.16 -8.55 -5.84
N SER A 46 5.83 -7.44 -5.52
CA SER A 46 7.14 -7.09 -6.10
C SER A 46 8.17 -8.23 -5.97
N ALA A 47 8.15 -8.95 -4.85
CA ALA A 47 9.00 -10.13 -4.69
C ALA A 47 8.69 -11.20 -5.73
N ARG A 48 7.42 -11.51 -5.98
CA ARG A 48 7.03 -12.49 -7.01
C ARG A 48 7.30 -12.02 -8.43
N ALA A 49 7.07 -10.73 -8.70
CA ALA A 49 7.23 -10.16 -10.03
C ALA A 49 8.69 -10.00 -10.44
N TYR A 50 9.54 -9.56 -9.52
CA TYR A 50 10.90 -9.13 -9.84
C TYR A 50 11.98 -9.94 -9.11
N LEU A 51 11.85 -10.13 -7.79
CA LEU A 51 12.90 -10.77 -7.00
C LEU A 51 13.02 -12.26 -7.31
N HIS A 52 11.93 -13.04 -7.23
CA HIS A 52 11.99 -14.50 -7.41
C HIS A 52 12.55 -14.91 -8.78
N PRO A 53 12.17 -14.28 -9.92
CA PRO A 53 12.81 -14.55 -11.20
C PRO A 53 14.31 -14.22 -11.22
N ALA A 54 14.72 -13.19 -10.48
CA ALA A 54 16.11 -12.71 -10.46
C ALA A 54 17.03 -13.51 -9.52
N LEU A 55 16.48 -14.28 -8.55
CA LEU A 55 17.29 -15.02 -7.56
C LEU A 55 18.30 -16.00 -8.18
N LYS A 56 18.08 -16.42 -9.43
CA LYS A 56 19.02 -17.29 -10.16
C LYS A 56 20.24 -16.55 -10.71
N ARG A 57 20.26 -15.23 -10.66
CA ARG A 57 21.38 -14.42 -11.17
C ARG A 57 22.56 -14.50 -10.22
N LYS A 58 23.75 -14.77 -10.74
CA LYS A 58 24.99 -14.87 -9.93
C LYS A 58 25.41 -13.55 -9.30
N ASN A 59 24.95 -12.43 -9.84
CA ASN A 59 25.23 -11.08 -9.37
C ASN A 59 24.19 -10.54 -8.39
N LEU A 60 23.25 -11.36 -7.94
CA LEU A 60 22.24 -10.99 -6.94
C LEU A 60 22.40 -11.86 -5.68
N ALA A 61 22.62 -11.20 -4.56
CA ALA A 61 22.54 -11.82 -3.24
C ALA A 61 21.41 -11.16 -2.43
N THR A 62 20.69 -11.96 -1.64
CA THR A 62 19.62 -11.47 -0.77
C THR A 62 19.89 -11.93 0.65
N GLU A 63 19.75 -11.01 1.59
CA GLU A 63 19.87 -11.29 3.01
C GLU A 63 18.57 -10.90 3.70
N THR A 64 17.94 -11.85 4.36
CA THR A 64 16.66 -11.67 5.07
C THR A 64 16.81 -11.87 6.56
N ASN A 65 15.80 -11.45 7.33
CA ASN A 65 15.83 -11.49 8.80
C ASN A 65 17.02 -10.72 9.37
N VAL A 66 17.29 -9.56 8.79
CA VAL A 66 18.31 -8.61 9.22
C VAL A 66 17.67 -7.28 9.59
N GLN A 67 18.28 -6.58 10.53
CA GLN A 67 17.98 -5.19 10.85
C GLN A 67 19.13 -4.33 10.32
N VAL A 68 18.85 -3.46 9.36
CA VAL A 68 19.81 -2.45 8.92
C VAL A 68 19.92 -1.38 10.00
N ASN A 69 21.13 -1.16 10.53
CA ASN A 69 21.36 -0.22 11.59
C ASN A 69 21.64 1.18 11.05
N LYS A 70 22.57 1.27 10.11
CA LYS A 70 23.01 2.56 9.52
C LYS A 70 23.71 2.35 8.18
N ILE A 71 23.84 3.44 7.42
CA ILE A 71 24.70 3.57 6.25
C ILE A 71 26.10 3.94 6.72
N LEU A 72 27.13 3.35 6.12
CA LEU A 72 28.52 3.65 6.38
C LEU A 72 29.03 4.70 5.40
N PHE A 73 29.75 5.70 5.92
CA PHE A 73 30.27 6.80 5.13
C PHE A 73 31.79 6.94 5.24
N GLU A 74 32.43 7.34 4.16
CA GLU A 74 33.78 7.91 4.12
C GLU A 74 33.67 9.37 3.68
N GLY A 75 33.84 10.29 4.62
CA GLY A 75 33.44 11.69 4.41
C GLY A 75 31.93 11.80 4.11
N LYS A 76 31.57 12.29 2.94
CA LYS A 76 30.15 12.37 2.47
C LYS A 76 29.74 11.26 1.49
N LYS A 77 30.63 10.30 1.24
CA LYS A 77 30.37 9.19 0.31
C LYS A 77 29.83 7.98 1.06
N ALA A 78 28.66 7.49 0.69
CA ALA A 78 28.14 6.21 1.18
C ALA A 78 28.99 5.05 0.63
N VAL A 79 29.56 4.25 1.52
CA VAL A 79 30.49 3.15 1.17
C VAL A 79 29.99 1.78 1.58
N GLY A 80 28.83 1.69 2.22
CA GLY A 80 28.26 0.42 2.64
C GLY A 80 27.13 0.57 3.64
N VAL A 81 26.75 -0.54 4.22
CA VAL A 81 25.74 -0.61 5.28
C VAL A 81 26.20 -1.49 6.42
N GLU A 82 25.78 -1.14 7.63
CA GLU A 82 25.88 -1.98 8.82
C GLU A 82 24.50 -2.57 9.12
N TYR A 83 24.47 -3.85 9.42
CA TYR A 83 23.25 -4.54 9.81
C TYR A 83 23.49 -5.56 10.92
N SER A 84 22.45 -5.86 11.66
CA SER A 84 22.46 -6.91 12.69
C SER A 84 21.68 -8.13 12.24
N LYS A 85 22.19 -9.32 12.57
CA LYS A 85 21.56 -10.61 12.34
C LYS A 85 21.81 -11.53 13.53
N LYS A 86 20.74 -12.03 14.15
CA LYS A 86 20.82 -12.91 15.32
C LYS A 86 21.75 -12.36 16.42
N GLY A 87 21.63 -11.06 16.71
CA GLY A 87 22.43 -10.37 17.74
C GLY A 87 23.90 -10.08 17.37
N LYS A 88 24.36 -10.41 16.16
CA LYS A 88 25.70 -10.09 15.67
C LYS A 88 25.64 -8.96 14.65
N ILE A 89 26.67 -8.12 14.64
CA ILE A 89 26.83 -7.00 13.73
C ILE A 89 27.67 -7.42 12.53
N PHE A 90 27.25 -7.03 11.35
CA PHE A 90 27.89 -7.26 10.06
C PHE A 90 27.95 -5.97 9.26
N SER A 91 28.87 -5.88 8.32
CA SER A 91 28.94 -4.82 7.35
C SER A 91 29.10 -5.36 5.93
N VAL A 92 28.52 -4.64 4.96
CA VAL A 92 28.69 -4.91 3.52
C VAL A 92 29.13 -3.62 2.85
N LYS A 93 30.23 -3.69 2.09
CA LYS A 93 30.72 -2.56 1.30
C LYS A 93 29.95 -2.43 -0.01
N ALA A 94 29.71 -1.20 -0.42
CA ALA A 94 29.15 -0.86 -1.71
C ALA A 94 30.24 -0.32 -2.63
N ASN A 95 30.37 -0.88 -3.84
CA ASN A 95 31.36 -0.42 -4.82
C ASN A 95 30.87 0.81 -5.61
N SER A 96 29.55 0.93 -5.80
CA SER A 96 28.95 2.00 -6.59
C SER A 96 28.05 2.89 -5.76
N GLU A 97 27.00 2.34 -5.18
CA GLU A 97 25.98 3.11 -4.46
C GLU A 97 25.25 2.29 -3.40
N VAL A 98 24.58 2.96 -2.48
CA VAL A 98 23.63 2.39 -1.52
C VAL A 98 22.24 2.92 -1.84
N ILE A 99 21.30 2.03 -2.14
CA ILE A 99 19.91 2.38 -2.43
C ILE A 99 19.07 2.15 -1.16
N LEU A 100 18.51 3.22 -0.62
CA LEU A 100 17.66 3.17 0.57
C LEU A 100 16.18 3.16 0.18
N SER A 101 15.50 2.03 0.41
CA SER A 101 14.09 1.82 0.08
C SER A 101 13.33 1.15 1.23
N ALA A 102 13.57 1.62 2.46
CA ALA A 102 13.03 1.00 3.67
C ALA A 102 11.64 1.51 4.08
N GLY A 103 11.01 2.34 3.26
CA GLY A 103 9.68 2.92 3.49
C GLY A 103 9.71 4.23 4.27
N ALA A 104 8.53 4.83 4.44
CA ALA A 104 8.38 6.19 4.97
C ALA A 104 8.86 6.36 6.42
N ILE A 105 8.89 5.29 7.20
CA ILE A 105 9.33 5.30 8.61
C ILE A 105 10.80 4.88 8.73
N ASN A 106 11.16 3.73 8.13
CA ASN A 106 12.49 3.17 8.35
C ASN A 106 13.59 3.89 7.56
N SER A 107 13.29 4.45 6.37
CA SER A 107 14.29 5.19 5.60
C SER A 107 14.82 6.43 6.35
N PRO A 108 13.95 7.33 6.88
CA PRO A 108 14.45 8.42 7.70
C PRO A 108 15.12 7.96 8.99
N GLN A 109 14.65 6.88 9.62
CA GLN A 109 15.31 6.33 10.79
C GLN A 109 16.76 5.88 10.50
N ILE A 110 16.96 5.16 9.39
CA ILE A 110 18.31 4.73 8.97
C ILE A 110 19.20 5.94 8.64
N LEU A 111 18.67 6.98 8.00
CA LEU A 111 19.40 8.22 7.75
C LEU A 111 19.80 8.90 9.05
N MET A 112 18.89 9.06 10.01
CA MET A 112 19.19 9.66 11.32
C MET A 112 20.22 8.85 12.09
N ASN A 113 20.09 7.53 12.13
CA ASN A 113 21.10 6.65 12.75
C ASN A 113 22.47 6.72 12.06
N SER A 114 22.52 7.23 10.83
CA SER A 114 23.75 7.44 10.06
C SER A 114 24.31 8.86 10.20
N GLY A 115 23.71 9.69 11.08
CA GLY A 115 24.15 11.08 11.30
C GLY A 115 23.60 12.08 10.31
N ILE A 116 22.52 11.73 9.56
CA ILE A 116 21.88 12.61 8.59
C ILE A 116 20.49 12.98 9.09
N GLY A 117 20.29 14.24 9.44
CA GLY A 117 19.01 14.73 9.99
C GLY A 117 19.12 16.11 10.61
N ASP A 118 18.14 16.46 11.42
CA ASP A 118 18.17 17.69 12.23
C ASP A 118 19.22 17.55 13.34
N SER A 119 20.22 18.44 13.34
CA SER A 119 21.34 18.37 14.28
C SER A 119 20.91 18.44 15.74
N SER A 120 19.87 19.21 16.04
CA SER A 120 19.36 19.32 17.40
C SER A 120 18.72 18.02 17.88
N GLU A 121 18.08 17.29 17.00
CA GLU A 121 17.45 16.02 17.31
C GLU A 121 18.50 14.90 17.43
N LEU A 122 19.44 14.83 16.49
CA LEU A 122 20.53 13.85 16.52
C LEU A 122 21.36 13.94 17.80
N ASN A 123 21.72 15.18 18.20
CA ASN A 123 22.51 15.43 19.41
C ASN A 123 21.79 15.00 20.69
N LYS A 124 20.46 15.10 20.78
CA LYS A 124 19.67 14.61 21.92
C LYS A 124 19.81 13.09 22.11
N HIS A 125 20.05 12.36 21.02
CA HIS A 125 20.23 10.92 21.03
C HIS A 125 21.69 10.47 21.01
N GLY A 126 22.63 11.40 21.16
CA GLY A 126 24.06 11.11 21.15
C GLY A 126 24.58 10.63 19.79
N ILE A 127 23.94 11.02 18.70
CA ILE A 127 24.33 10.67 17.34
C ILE A 127 25.14 11.83 16.76
N ASP A 128 26.37 11.52 16.33
CA ASP A 128 27.24 12.46 15.68
C ASP A 128 26.66 12.96 14.35
N VAL A 129 26.63 14.27 14.15
CA VAL A 129 26.06 14.88 12.93
C VAL A 129 27.07 14.79 11.80
N LEU A 130 26.77 13.97 10.81
CA LEU A 130 27.51 13.89 9.56
C LEU A 130 27.07 14.97 8.58
N HIS A 131 25.77 15.18 8.46
CA HIS A 131 25.17 16.16 7.57
C HIS A 131 23.82 16.62 8.09
N GLU A 132 23.69 17.95 8.28
CA GLU A 132 22.41 18.51 8.67
C GLU A 132 21.43 18.51 7.49
N LEU A 133 20.30 17.85 7.70
CA LEU A 133 19.20 17.78 6.74
C LEU A 133 17.88 17.79 7.51
N LYS A 134 17.36 19.01 7.80
CA LYS A 134 16.23 19.25 8.71
C LYS A 134 14.93 18.57 8.29
N GLY A 135 14.77 18.24 7.01
CA GLY A 135 13.57 17.57 6.48
C GLY A 135 13.47 16.09 6.77
N VAL A 136 14.58 15.42 7.18
CA VAL A 136 14.57 13.99 7.46
C VAL A 136 13.68 13.69 8.66
N GLY A 137 12.72 12.77 8.48
CA GLY A 137 11.75 12.39 9.51
C GLY A 137 10.64 13.43 9.76
N LYS A 138 10.54 14.47 8.95
CA LYS A 138 9.47 15.48 9.04
C LYS A 138 8.41 15.24 7.96
N ASN A 139 7.25 15.90 8.14
CA ASN A 139 6.14 15.90 7.17
C ASN A 139 5.63 14.50 6.80
N LEU A 140 5.62 13.56 7.74
CA LEU A 140 4.94 12.29 7.53
C LEU A 140 3.45 12.55 7.30
N GLN A 141 2.96 12.09 6.16
CA GLN A 141 1.56 12.22 5.77
C GLN A 141 0.98 10.83 5.51
N ASP A 142 -0.27 10.66 5.87
CA ASP A 142 -1.06 9.47 5.54
C ASP A 142 -2.46 9.89 5.08
N HIS A 143 -3.17 8.99 4.42
CA HIS A 143 -4.51 9.25 3.94
C HIS A 143 -5.49 9.34 5.11
N TYR A 144 -6.02 10.54 5.37
CA TYR A 144 -7.18 10.68 6.22
C TYR A 144 -8.41 10.17 5.45
N ALA A 145 -9.14 9.26 6.06
CA ALA A 145 -10.25 8.62 5.38
C ALA A 145 -11.48 8.50 6.27
N VAL A 146 -12.66 8.61 5.65
CA VAL A 146 -13.98 8.42 6.29
C VAL A 146 -14.68 7.27 5.59
N VAL A 147 -15.30 6.39 6.37
CA VAL A 147 -16.09 5.28 5.86
C VAL A 147 -17.56 5.65 5.88
N ASN A 148 -18.21 5.60 4.73
CA ASN A 148 -19.66 5.68 4.59
C ASN A 148 -20.19 4.32 4.13
N SER A 149 -21.07 3.72 4.94
CA SER A 149 -21.63 2.40 4.67
C SER A 149 -23.14 2.48 4.43
N PHE A 150 -23.59 1.68 3.48
CA PHE A 150 -24.98 1.64 3.04
C PHE A 150 -25.49 0.21 3.02
N ASN A 151 -26.71 0.01 3.53
CA ASN A 151 -27.37 -1.28 3.44
C ASN A 151 -27.96 -1.47 2.04
N CYS A 152 -27.84 -2.66 1.48
CA CYS A 152 -28.50 -3.07 0.25
C CYS A 152 -29.82 -3.76 0.55
N THR A 153 -30.83 -3.42 -0.20
CA THR A 153 -32.15 -4.08 -0.13
C THR A 153 -32.15 -5.46 -0.79
N GLN A 154 -31.13 -5.76 -1.60
CA GLN A 154 -30.97 -7.02 -2.31
C GLN A 154 -29.63 -7.70 -1.92
N PRO A 155 -29.56 -9.03 -1.90
CA PRO A 155 -28.36 -9.78 -1.52
C PRO A 155 -27.35 -9.86 -2.69
N ILE A 156 -26.89 -8.71 -3.20
CA ILE A 156 -26.00 -8.61 -4.36
C ILE A 156 -24.54 -8.25 -4.02
N THR A 157 -24.24 -8.12 -2.73
CA THR A 157 -22.90 -7.73 -2.27
C THR A 157 -22.13 -8.92 -1.72
N LEU A 158 -20.81 -8.76 -1.57
CA LEU A 158 -19.97 -9.75 -0.90
C LEU A 158 -20.34 -9.76 0.59
N HIS A 159 -21.44 -10.41 0.89
CA HIS A 159 -21.83 -10.65 2.25
C HIS A 159 -20.92 -11.75 2.83
N ARG A 160 -19.88 -11.33 3.51
CA ARG A 160 -19.13 -12.21 4.38
C ARG A 160 -19.98 -12.48 5.62
N SER A 161 -21.15 -13.12 5.41
CA SER A 161 -21.92 -13.56 6.56
C SER A 161 -21.01 -14.42 7.40
N ALA A 162 -21.11 -14.21 8.70
CA ALA A 162 -20.42 -14.89 9.76
C ALA A 162 -20.60 -16.42 9.80
N SER A 163 -21.10 -17.07 8.75
CA SER A 163 -21.06 -18.51 8.66
C SER A 163 -19.62 -18.93 8.34
N PHE A 164 -18.90 -19.30 9.38
CA PHE A 164 -17.56 -19.90 9.33
C PHE A 164 -17.48 -20.95 8.21
N LEU A 165 -18.52 -21.76 8.06
CA LEU A 165 -18.58 -22.79 7.05
C LEU A 165 -18.54 -22.25 5.60
N LYS A 166 -19.28 -21.16 5.30
CA LYS A 166 -19.29 -20.55 3.96
C LYS A 166 -17.95 -19.90 3.64
N THR A 167 -17.31 -19.29 4.60
CA THR A 167 -15.97 -18.70 4.42
C THR A 167 -14.94 -19.79 4.12
N GLN A 168 -14.98 -20.91 4.85
CA GLN A 168 -14.09 -22.03 4.59
C GLN A 168 -14.34 -22.67 3.22
N MET A 169 -15.60 -22.83 2.81
CA MET A 169 -15.95 -23.36 1.48
C MET A 169 -15.51 -22.42 0.36
N SER A 170 -15.64 -21.11 0.52
CA SER A 170 -15.14 -20.12 -0.46
C SER A 170 -13.62 -20.19 -0.58
N GLY A 171 -12.91 -20.28 0.55
CA GLY A 171 -11.46 -20.48 0.58
C GLY A 171 -11.03 -21.79 -0.09
N LEU A 172 -11.72 -22.89 0.20
CA LEU A 172 -11.45 -24.19 -0.41
C LEU A 172 -11.69 -24.18 -1.92
N ARG A 173 -12.80 -23.58 -2.37
CA ARG A 173 -13.10 -23.39 -3.78
C ARG A 173 -12.01 -22.60 -4.49
N TYR A 174 -11.52 -21.53 -3.88
CA TYR A 174 -10.41 -20.76 -4.43
C TYR A 174 -9.10 -21.57 -4.49
N LEU A 175 -8.80 -22.34 -3.45
CA LEU A 175 -7.59 -23.16 -3.41
C LEU A 175 -7.61 -24.28 -4.48
N LEU A 176 -8.76 -24.91 -4.69
CA LEU A 176 -8.90 -26.03 -5.62
C LEU A 176 -9.08 -25.57 -7.07
N PHE A 177 -9.90 -24.54 -7.29
CA PHE A 177 -10.37 -24.16 -8.63
C PHE A 177 -9.95 -22.74 -9.04
N GLY A 178 -9.39 -21.91 -8.13
CA GLY A 178 -9.02 -20.53 -8.40
C GLY A 178 -10.21 -19.59 -8.66
N THR A 179 -11.43 -19.97 -8.21
CA THR A 179 -12.68 -19.27 -8.49
C THR A 179 -13.45 -18.95 -7.21
N GLY A 180 -14.51 -18.14 -7.34
CA GLY A 180 -15.37 -17.73 -6.23
C GLY A 180 -14.94 -16.42 -5.61
N ASP A 181 -15.64 -16.00 -4.54
CA ASP A 181 -15.49 -14.67 -3.92
C ASP A 181 -14.07 -14.39 -3.42
N ALA A 182 -13.35 -15.42 -2.99
CA ALA A 182 -11.95 -15.31 -2.56
C ALA A 182 -10.95 -15.08 -3.71
N ALA A 183 -11.40 -15.17 -4.97
CA ALA A 183 -10.57 -14.93 -6.14
C ALA A 183 -10.44 -13.43 -6.49
N PHE A 184 -11.32 -12.60 -5.96
CA PHE A 184 -11.39 -11.18 -6.30
C PHE A 184 -11.09 -10.31 -5.08
N PRO A 185 -10.40 -9.17 -5.26
CA PRO A 185 -10.21 -8.21 -4.18
C PRO A 185 -11.56 -7.54 -3.85
N PRO A 186 -11.84 -7.30 -2.57
CA PRO A 186 -13.12 -6.72 -2.15
C PRO A 186 -13.28 -5.25 -2.57
N THR A 187 -12.16 -4.55 -2.76
CA THR A 187 -12.11 -3.16 -3.24
C THR A 187 -11.66 -3.17 -4.68
N SER A 188 -12.60 -3.08 -5.61
CA SER A 188 -12.33 -3.31 -7.04
C SER A 188 -12.85 -2.21 -7.96
N ALA A 189 -13.39 -1.13 -7.39
CA ALA A 189 -13.77 0.07 -8.08
C ALA A 189 -13.52 1.29 -7.19
N GLY A 190 -13.48 2.46 -7.78
CA GLY A 190 -13.29 3.69 -7.06
C GLY A 190 -13.50 4.91 -7.94
N ALA A 191 -13.17 6.06 -7.39
CA ALA A 191 -13.21 7.32 -8.09
C ALA A 191 -12.08 8.22 -7.62
N PHE A 192 -11.62 9.08 -8.52
CA PHE A 192 -10.79 10.24 -8.20
C PHE A 192 -11.49 11.49 -8.68
N PHE A 193 -11.54 12.51 -7.85
CA PHE A 193 -12.17 13.78 -8.22
C PHE A 193 -11.57 14.96 -7.46
N LYS A 194 -11.83 16.14 -7.97
CA LYS A 194 -11.44 17.39 -7.35
C LYS A 194 -12.48 17.80 -6.32
N SER A 195 -12.05 18.12 -5.10
CA SER A 195 -12.96 18.59 -4.05
C SER A 195 -13.57 19.97 -4.37
N SER A 196 -12.90 20.73 -5.24
CA SER A 196 -13.41 22.00 -5.76
C SER A 196 -12.89 22.27 -7.19
N PRO A 197 -13.61 23.11 -7.98
CA PRO A 197 -13.21 23.45 -9.36
C PRO A 197 -11.83 24.11 -9.48
N GLU A 198 -11.34 24.76 -8.42
CA GLU A 198 -10.06 25.46 -8.40
C GLU A 198 -8.85 24.51 -8.30
N LYS A 199 -9.09 23.24 -8.03
CA LYS A 199 -8.00 22.26 -7.97
C LYS A 199 -7.56 21.86 -9.37
N ASP A 200 -6.26 21.85 -9.59
CA ASP A 200 -5.66 21.44 -10.87
C ASP A 200 -5.76 19.93 -11.08
N ILE A 201 -5.65 19.16 -10.01
CA ILE A 201 -5.62 17.69 -10.02
C ILE A 201 -6.54 17.12 -8.93
N PRO A 202 -7.03 15.88 -9.09
CA PRO A 202 -7.82 15.21 -8.07
C PRO A 202 -7.10 15.17 -6.72
N ASP A 203 -7.81 15.52 -5.68
CA ASP A 203 -7.35 15.54 -4.29
C ASP A 203 -8.19 14.67 -3.37
N THR A 204 -9.20 14.02 -3.92
CA THR A 204 -10.10 13.10 -3.21
C THR A 204 -10.20 11.78 -3.96
N GLN A 205 -10.18 10.69 -3.23
CA GLN A 205 -10.36 9.33 -3.74
C GLN A 205 -11.49 8.63 -3.00
N ILE A 206 -12.31 7.87 -3.71
CA ILE A 206 -13.25 6.92 -3.13
C ILE A 206 -12.76 5.50 -3.44
N HIS A 207 -12.63 4.68 -2.42
CA HIS A 207 -12.53 3.24 -2.56
C HIS A 207 -13.90 2.60 -2.35
N TYR A 208 -14.42 1.94 -3.36
CA TYR A 208 -15.63 1.16 -3.24
C TYR A 208 -15.31 -0.24 -2.73
N ALA A 209 -15.96 -0.62 -1.63
CA ALA A 209 -15.92 -1.97 -1.10
C ALA A 209 -17.31 -2.60 -1.18
N SER A 210 -17.40 -3.78 -1.80
CA SER A 210 -18.66 -4.50 -1.99
C SER A 210 -19.12 -5.28 -0.75
N PHE A 211 -18.87 -4.74 0.43
CA PHE A 211 -19.32 -5.24 1.74
C PHE A 211 -19.56 -4.06 2.68
N HIS A 212 -20.41 -4.26 3.67
CA HIS A 212 -20.64 -3.29 4.74
C HIS A 212 -19.51 -3.36 5.76
N SER A 213 -18.88 -2.22 6.05
CA SER A 213 -17.83 -2.10 7.06
C SER A 213 -18.06 -0.85 7.90
N ASN A 214 -17.94 -0.98 9.21
CA ASN A 214 -18.07 0.15 10.12
C ASN A 214 -16.73 0.86 10.37
N ASP A 215 -15.62 0.26 10.00
CA ASP A 215 -14.29 0.86 10.13
C ASP A 215 -13.39 0.55 8.94
N LEU A 216 -12.32 1.37 8.77
CA LEU A 216 -11.29 1.25 7.74
C LEU A 216 -10.48 -0.05 7.83
N HIS A 217 -10.39 -0.64 8.99
CA HIS A 217 -9.48 -1.76 9.26
C HIS A 217 -10.24 -3.08 9.50
N GLY A 218 -11.57 -3.05 9.48
CA GLY A 218 -12.41 -4.22 9.77
C GLY A 218 -12.25 -4.75 11.20
N ARG A 219 -11.77 -3.91 12.14
CA ARG A 219 -11.56 -4.30 13.54
C ARG A 219 -12.88 -4.52 14.27
N GLU A 220 -13.90 -3.76 13.93
CA GLU A 220 -15.25 -3.91 14.47
C GLU A 220 -16.05 -5.03 13.81
N GLY A 221 -15.40 -5.75 12.87
CA GLY A 221 -16.03 -6.82 12.13
C GLY A 221 -16.78 -6.32 10.88
N ILE A 222 -17.24 -7.26 10.09
CA ILE A 222 -18.09 -7.02 8.95
C ILE A 222 -19.52 -7.23 9.41
N ASP A 223 -20.38 -6.23 9.17
CA ASP A 223 -21.80 -6.32 9.51
C ASP A 223 -22.44 -7.55 8.84
N SER A 224 -23.43 -8.12 9.53
CA SER A 224 -24.19 -9.26 9.04
C SER A 224 -25.14 -8.92 7.89
N ASN A 225 -25.32 -7.66 7.57
CA ASN A 225 -26.22 -7.18 6.52
C ASN A 225 -25.55 -7.09 5.15
N HIS A 226 -26.31 -7.29 4.08
CA HIS A 226 -25.85 -6.96 2.74
C HIS A 226 -25.68 -5.45 2.61
N GLY A 227 -24.53 -5.01 2.13
CA GLY A 227 -24.23 -3.60 1.99
C GLY A 227 -22.95 -3.35 1.22
N PHE A 228 -22.65 -2.09 1.03
CA PHE A 228 -21.40 -1.64 0.46
C PHE A 228 -20.86 -0.45 1.25
N SER A 229 -19.59 -0.19 1.12
CA SER A 229 -18.93 0.93 1.78
C SER A 229 -18.15 1.75 0.77
N GLY A 230 -18.22 3.06 0.92
CA GLY A 230 -17.33 4.02 0.28
C GLY A 230 -16.32 4.54 1.29
N VAL A 231 -15.06 4.30 1.06
CA VAL A 231 -13.97 4.88 1.85
C VAL A 231 -13.45 6.11 1.11
N ILE A 232 -13.74 7.28 1.66
CA ILE A 232 -13.39 8.58 1.07
C ILE A 232 -12.07 9.02 1.69
N CYS A 233 -11.04 9.15 0.87
CA CYS A 233 -9.68 9.53 1.29
C CYS A 233 -9.31 10.91 0.77
N ILE A 234 -8.70 11.73 1.61
CA ILE A 234 -8.04 12.97 1.22
C ILE A 234 -6.61 12.61 0.80
N LEU A 235 -6.26 12.89 -0.46
CA LEU A 235 -4.97 12.51 -1.04
C LEU A 235 -3.84 13.46 -0.68
N ARG A 236 -4.17 14.69 -0.28
CA ARG A 236 -3.21 15.74 0.08
C ARG A 236 -3.59 16.38 1.40
N PRO A 237 -3.47 15.66 2.52
CA PRO A 237 -3.67 16.24 3.83
C PRO A 237 -2.59 17.32 4.08
N GLN A 238 -3.00 18.50 4.51
CA GLN A 238 -2.11 19.59 4.92
C GLN A 238 -2.17 19.77 6.43
#